data_a5562d001f08cd538c52a615be2cc325
#
_entry.id   a5562d001f08cd538c52a615be2cc325
#
_cell.length_a   1.000
_cell.length_b   1.000
_cell.length_c   1.000
_cell.angle_alpha   90.00
_cell.angle_beta   90.00
_cell.angle_gamma   90.00
#
_symmetry.space_group_name_H-M   'P 1'
#
loop_
_entity.id
_entity.type
_entity.pdbx_description
1 polymer ?
#
loop_
_entity_poly.entity_id
_entity_poly.type
_entity_poly.pdbx_seq_one_letter_code
_entity_poly.pdbx_strand_id
1 'polypeptide(L)'
;MAGIRKFRFGERREARENATSSGDVVLTNEDEQNLDAFAETLKETIQLLREEIEAINSGKLGVVSEFFERKSKLMKWLELKTPLIEPFLPHQTAREKKIHLYLEELKEAAATDGELLSRMSIAARSVVREIEKASDRNGLSGIYGKSGQKLGAASEGNLRIDREF
;
A
#
# COMPACT_ATOMS: atom_id res chain seq x y z
N MET A 1 44.13 11.95 11.49
CA MET A 1 43.07 11.04 12.01
C MET A 1 41.73 11.73 11.91
N ALA A 2 40.89 11.30 11.00
CA ALA A 2 39.55 11.86 10.80
C ALA A 2 38.60 11.32 11.88
N GLY A 3 38.18 12.20 12.79
CA GLY A 3 37.21 11.84 13.83
C GLY A 3 35.85 11.53 13.22
N ILE A 4 35.35 10.31 13.44
CA ILE A 4 34.00 9.89 13.10
C ILE A 4 33.02 10.77 13.88
N ARG A 5 32.35 11.69 13.18
CA ARG A 5 31.24 12.47 13.77
C ARG A 5 30.10 11.52 14.08
N LYS A 6 29.97 11.15 15.36
CA LYS A 6 28.77 10.47 15.87
C LYS A 6 27.58 11.40 15.65
N PHE A 7 26.62 10.99 14.86
CA PHE A 7 25.34 11.67 14.71
C PHE A 7 24.63 11.72 16.07
N ARG A 8 24.56 12.90 16.70
CA ARG A 8 23.85 13.15 17.96
C ARG A 8 22.40 13.54 17.66
N PHE A 9 21.55 12.58 17.47
CA PHE A 9 20.11 12.79 17.27
C PHE A 9 19.45 13.48 18.49
N GLY A 10 19.95 13.26 19.71
CA GLY A 10 19.41 13.84 20.93
C GLY A 10 19.58 15.35 21.05
N GLU A 11 20.76 15.87 20.69
CA GLU A 11 21.06 17.32 20.78
C GLU A 11 20.23 18.17 19.82
N ARG A 12 19.86 17.63 18.66
CA ARG A 12 18.96 18.32 17.71
C ARG A 12 17.53 18.40 18.21
N ARG A 13 17.07 17.38 18.94
CA ARG A 13 15.73 17.35 19.52
C ARG A 13 15.59 18.35 20.67
N GLU A 14 16.57 18.40 21.55
CA GLU A 14 16.63 19.37 22.67
C GLU A 14 16.78 20.82 22.18
N ALA A 15 17.58 21.06 21.12
CA ALA A 15 17.68 22.38 20.50
C ALA A 15 16.38 22.82 19.84
N ARG A 16 15.59 21.89 19.27
CA ARG A 16 14.26 22.17 18.71
C ARG A 16 13.21 22.41 19.79
N GLU A 17 13.21 21.64 20.86
CA GLU A 17 12.29 21.82 22.00
C GLU A 17 12.53 23.16 22.71
N ASN A 18 13.78 23.60 22.79
CA ASN A 18 14.12 24.91 23.33
C ASN A 18 13.79 26.09 22.38
N ALA A 19 13.84 25.88 21.05
CA ALA A 19 13.44 26.89 20.07
C ALA A 19 11.90 27.04 19.97
N THR A 20 11.12 25.98 20.21
CA THR A 20 9.65 26.05 20.22
C THR A 20 9.11 26.85 21.42
N SER A 21 9.85 26.99 22.50
CA SER A 21 9.47 27.85 23.62
C SER A 21 9.59 29.36 23.33
N SER A 22 10.25 29.75 22.23
CA SER A 22 10.50 31.13 21.84
C SER A 22 9.64 31.64 20.66
N GLY A 23 8.66 30.88 20.19
CA GLY A 23 7.65 31.38 19.23
C GLY A 23 8.08 31.49 17.77
N ASP A 24 9.35 31.38 17.42
CA ASP A 24 9.85 31.41 16.05
C ASP A 24 10.75 30.20 15.78
N VAL A 25 10.17 29.20 15.10
CA VAL A 25 10.94 28.05 14.62
C VAL A 25 11.81 28.52 13.46
N VAL A 26 13.08 28.73 13.71
CA VAL A 26 14.03 29.10 12.66
C VAL A 26 14.29 27.87 11.78
N LEU A 27 13.84 27.94 10.53
CA LEU A 27 14.16 26.93 9.51
C LEU A 27 15.64 26.99 9.15
N THR A 28 16.26 25.82 9.14
CA THR A 28 17.60 25.66 8.56
C THR A 28 17.48 25.38 7.06
N ASN A 29 18.57 25.60 6.33
CA ASN A 29 18.61 25.27 4.89
C ASN A 29 18.30 23.77 4.63
N GLU A 30 18.69 22.88 5.55
CA GLU A 30 18.35 21.45 5.51
C GLU A 30 16.84 21.20 5.69
N ASP A 31 16.21 21.97 6.57
CA ASP A 31 14.77 21.87 6.80
C ASP A 31 13.97 22.33 5.56
N GLU A 32 14.42 23.40 4.90
CA GLU A 32 13.83 23.86 3.63
C GLU A 32 13.96 22.82 2.52
N GLN A 33 15.13 22.19 2.38
CA GLN A 33 15.34 21.11 1.42
C GLN A 33 14.45 19.89 1.72
N ASN A 34 14.27 19.56 3.00
CA ASN A 34 13.36 18.47 3.39
C ASN A 34 11.91 18.81 3.05
N LEU A 35 11.48 20.06 3.26
CA LEU A 35 10.14 20.51 2.87
C LEU A 35 9.92 20.46 1.36
N ASP A 36 10.92 20.86 0.56
CA ASP A 36 10.87 20.77 -0.90
C ASP A 36 10.76 19.32 -1.37
N ALA A 37 11.63 18.46 -0.88
CA ALA A 37 11.61 17.03 -1.21
C ALA A 37 10.30 16.39 -0.82
N PHE A 38 9.73 16.76 0.33
CA PHE A 38 8.45 16.27 0.79
C PHE A 38 7.31 16.72 -0.12
N ALA A 39 7.26 18.00 -0.50
CA ALA A 39 6.26 18.53 -1.42
C ALA A 39 6.32 17.84 -2.80
N GLU A 40 7.52 17.62 -3.34
CA GLU A 40 7.69 16.93 -4.63
C GLU A 40 7.24 15.46 -4.54
N THR A 41 7.59 14.75 -3.45
CA THR A 41 7.16 13.36 -3.26
C THR A 41 5.64 13.26 -3.07
N LEU A 42 5.00 14.24 -2.40
CA LEU A 42 3.54 14.30 -2.32
C LEU A 42 2.91 14.41 -3.72
N LYS A 43 3.40 15.33 -4.55
CA LYS A 43 2.91 15.51 -5.93
C LYS A 43 3.06 14.23 -6.76
N GLU A 44 4.25 13.61 -6.69
CA GLU A 44 4.51 12.36 -7.39
C GLU A 44 3.56 11.24 -6.94
N THR A 45 3.32 11.13 -5.64
CA THR A 45 2.40 10.12 -5.09
C THR A 45 0.96 10.36 -5.53
N ILE A 46 0.49 11.61 -5.48
CA ILE A 46 -0.86 11.99 -5.93
C ILE A 46 -1.03 11.67 -7.42
N GLN A 47 -0.04 12.00 -8.23
CA GLN A 47 -0.07 11.72 -9.67
C GLN A 47 -0.17 10.21 -9.93
N LEU A 48 0.65 9.41 -9.26
CA LEU A 48 0.63 7.95 -9.38
C LEU A 48 -0.73 7.35 -8.99
N LEU A 49 -1.33 7.81 -7.90
CA LEU A 49 -2.65 7.36 -7.47
C LEU A 49 -3.73 7.74 -8.48
N ARG A 50 -3.69 8.95 -9.03
CA ARG A 50 -4.64 9.39 -10.07
C ARG A 50 -4.52 8.55 -11.35
N GLU A 51 -3.31 8.24 -11.77
CA GLU A 51 -3.06 7.36 -12.92
C GLU A 51 -3.58 5.95 -12.68
N GLU A 52 -3.40 5.40 -11.48
CA GLU A 52 -3.93 4.10 -11.09
C GLU A 52 -5.47 4.09 -11.09
N ILE A 53 -6.10 5.10 -10.49
CA ILE A 53 -7.55 5.28 -10.46
C ILE A 53 -8.13 5.34 -11.87
N GLU A 54 -7.52 6.12 -12.75
CA GLU A 54 -7.96 6.25 -14.15
C GLU A 54 -7.81 4.93 -14.91
N ALA A 55 -6.70 4.22 -14.71
CA ALA A 55 -6.45 2.94 -15.35
C ALA A 55 -7.44 1.86 -14.87
N ILE A 56 -7.73 1.79 -13.57
CA ILE A 56 -8.73 0.88 -13.02
C ILE A 56 -10.12 1.18 -13.60
N ASN A 57 -10.53 2.45 -13.66
CA ASN A 57 -11.80 2.87 -14.23
C ASN A 57 -11.90 2.57 -15.74
N SER A 58 -10.78 2.54 -16.42
CA SER A 58 -10.67 2.15 -17.84
C SER A 58 -10.57 0.63 -18.06
N GLY A 59 -10.60 -0.17 -16.98
CA GLY A 59 -10.49 -1.63 -17.05
C GLY A 59 -9.07 -2.17 -17.21
N LYS A 60 -8.04 -1.34 -17.10
CA LYS A 60 -6.62 -1.74 -17.19
C LYS A 60 -6.09 -2.21 -15.84
N LEU A 61 -6.59 -3.35 -15.36
CA LEU A 61 -6.33 -3.83 -14.00
C LEU A 61 -4.87 -4.27 -13.74
N GLY A 62 -4.08 -4.55 -14.77
CA GLY A 62 -2.66 -4.90 -14.67
C GLY A 62 -1.79 -3.80 -14.06
N VAL A 63 -2.22 -2.54 -14.20
CA VAL A 63 -1.54 -1.36 -13.64
C VAL A 63 -1.36 -1.44 -12.12
N VAL A 64 -2.28 -2.08 -11.41
CA VAL A 64 -2.19 -2.24 -9.95
C VAL A 64 -0.91 -2.99 -9.55
N SER A 65 -0.56 -4.05 -10.28
CA SER A 65 0.69 -4.79 -10.04
C SER A 65 1.92 -4.00 -10.46
N GLU A 66 1.85 -3.28 -11.57
CA GLU A 66 2.96 -2.47 -12.09
C GLU A 66 3.31 -1.31 -11.16
N PHE A 67 2.31 -0.66 -10.58
CA PHE A 67 2.50 0.51 -9.72
C PHE A 67 2.76 0.16 -8.26
N PHE A 68 2.51 -1.07 -7.85
CA PHE A 68 2.59 -1.49 -6.45
C PHE A 68 3.92 -1.17 -5.77
N GLU A 69 5.04 -1.53 -6.41
CA GLU A 69 6.36 -1.27 -5.81
C GLU A 69 6.67 0.22 -5.69
N ARG A 70 6.36 0.99 -6.75
CA ARG A 70 6.60 2.43 -6.76
C ARG A 70 5.72 3.13 -5.73
N LYS A 71 4.44 2.79 -5.68
CA LYS A 71 3.49 3.30 -4.68
C LYS A 71 3.97 3.00 -3.25
N SER A 72 4.37 1.77 -2.98
CA SER A 72 4.87 1.35 -1.67
C SER A 72 6.13 2.10 -1.26
N LYS A 73 7.07 2.34 -2.18
CA LYS A 73 8.29 3.11 -1.92
C LYS A 73 7.98 4.57 -1.58
N LEU A 74 7.11 5.21 -2.36
CA LEU A 74 6.72 6.61 -2.15
C LEU A 74 5.99 6.79 -0.81
N MET A 75 5.01 5.93 -0.51
CA MET A 75 4.26 5.97 0.75
C MET A 75 5.16 5.76 1.96
N LYS A 76 6.05 4.77 1.90
CA LYS A 76 7.03 4.51 2.96
C LYS A 76 7.99 5.68 3.16
N TRP A 77 8.43 6.31 2.08
CA TRP A 77 9.29 7.49 2.17
C TRP A 77 8.57 8.67 2.85
N LEU A 78 7.31 8.93 2.49
CA LEU A 78 6.46 9.95 3.12
C LEU A 78 6.28 9.66 4.62
N GLU A 79 5.95 8.41 4.98
CA GLU A 79 5.81 7.98 6.36
C GLU A 79 7.07 8.26 7.19
N LEU A 80 8.23 7.88 6.66
CA LEU A 80 9.52 8.10 7.33
C LEU A 80 9.90 9.58 7.47
N LYS A 81 9.48 10.42 6.53
CA LYS A 81 9.79 11.84 6.53
C LYS A 81 8.79 12.71 7.30
N THR A 82 7.58 12.24 7.50
CA THR A 82 6.52 12.97 8.22
C THR A 82 6.97 13.50 9.57
N PRO A 83 7.63 12.75 10.47
CA PRO A 83 8.07 13.27 11.77
C PRO A 83 9.11 14.41 11.67
N LEU A 84 9.83 14.49 10.55
CA LEU A 84 10.79 15.57 10.31
C LEU A 84 10.11 16.86 9.83
N ILE A 85 8.98 16.72 9.15
CA ILE A 85 8.23 17.81 8.53
C ILE A 85 7.15 18.37 9.47
N GLU A 86 6.55 17.51 10.29
CA GLU A 86 5.45 17.85 11.19
C GLU A 86 5.67 19.13 12.02
N PRO A 87 6.84 19.38 12.65
CA PRO A 87 7.09 20.62 13.41
C PRO A 87 7.03 21.89 12.57
N PHE A 88 7.24 21.79 11.25
CA PHE A 88 7.25 22.93 10.33
C PHE A 88 5.95 23.15 9.57
N LEU A 89 4.97 22.27 9.71
CA LEU A 89 3.67 22.42 9.04
C LEU A 89 2.96 23.74 9.33
N PRO A 90 3.01 24.32 10.57
CA PRO A 90 2.44 25.63 10.84
C PRO A 90 3.21 26.79 10.22
N HIS A 91 4.47 26.57 9.82
CA HIS A 91 5.36 27.61 9.33
C HIS A 91 4.92 28.16 7.98
N GLN A 92 5.21 29.46 7.74
CA GLN A 92 4.86 30.16 6.51
C GLN A 92 5.43 29.46 5.26
N THR A 93 6.66 28.97 5.33
CA THR A 93 7.32 28.24 4.23
C THR A 93 6.55 26.98 3.79
N ALA A 94 5.98 26.21 4.74
CA ALA A 94 5.17 25.05 4.42
C ALA A 94 3.87 25.44 3.70
N ARG A 95 3.29 26.60 4.05
CA ARG A 95 2.11 27.16 3.37
C ARG A 95 2.44 27.62 1.96
N GLU A 96 3.57 28.32 1.77
CA GLU A 96 4.05 28.78 0.46
C GLU A 96 4.32 27.60 -0.48
N LYS A 97 4.86 26.50 0.04
CA LYS A 97 5.06 25.24 -0.68
C LYS A 97 3.76 24.41 -0.85
N LYS A 98 2.63 24.91 -0.36
CA LYS A 98 1.30 24.29 -0.47
C LYS A 98 1.22 22.86 0.09
N ILE A 99 2.03 22.52 1.09
CA ILE A 99 2.11 21.17 1.65
C ILE A 99 0.75 20.72 2.19
N HIS A 100 -0.01 21.59 2.87
CA HIS A 100 -1.34 21.27 3.36
C HIS A 100 -2.31 20.87 2.25
N LEU A 101 -2.29 21.59 1.13
CA LEU A 101 -3.12 21.28 -0.04
C LEU A 101 -2.78 19.89 -0.60
N TYR A 102 -1.49 19.60 -0.78
CA TYR A 102 -1.08 18.29 -1.28
C TYR A 102 -1.39 17.16 -0.30
N LEU A 103 -1.35 17.39 1.01
CA LEU A 103 -1.76 16.39 2.00
C LEU A 103 -3.26 16.09 1.92
N GLU A 104 -4.10 17.08 1.70
CA GLU A 104 -5.54 16.88 1.48
C GLU A 104 -5.81 16.15 0.16
N GLU A 105 -5.17 16.57 -0.93
CA GLU A 105 -5.28 15.88 -2.23
C GLU A 105 -4.81 14.42 -2.14
N LEU A 106 -3.71 14.16 -1.43
CA LEU A 106 -3.22 12.80 -1.20
C LEU A 106 -4.24 11.96 -0.43
N LYS A 107 -4.84 12.54 0.61
CA LYS A 107 -5.88 11.86 1.41
C LYS A 107 -7.08 11.47 0.56
N GLU A 108 -7.57 12.38 -0.28
CA GLU A 108 -8.69 12.12 -1.19
C GLU A 108 -8.35 11.05 -2.24
N ALA A 109 -7.19 11.19 -2.88
CA ALA A 109 -6.73 10.21 -3.87
C ALA A 109 -6.53 8.82 -3.25
N ALA A 110 -5.91 8.74 -2.07
CA ALA A 110 -5.70 7.48 -1.37
C ALA A 110 -7.02 6.83 -0.91
N ALA A 111 -8.01 7.62 -0.49
CA ALA A 111 -9.32 7.11 -0.13
C ALA A 111 -10.05 6.54 -1.36
N THR A 112 -10.01 7.23 -2.49
CA THR A 112 -10.62 6.78 -3.74
C THR A 112 -9.96 5.52 -4.28
N ASP A 113 -8.63 5.48 -4.30
CA ASP A 113 -7.86 4.32 -4.71
C ASP A 113 -8.15 3.09 -3.83
N GLY A 114 -8.14 3.28 -2.52
CA GLY A 114 -8.46 2.22 -1.55
C GLY A 114 -9.87 1.65 -1.72
N GLU A 115 -10.86 2.48 -2.02
CA GLU A 115 -12.22 2.03 -2.28
C GLU A 115 -12.31 1.19 -3.57
N LEU A 116 -11.66 1.64 -4.65
CA LEU A 116 -11.61 0.90 -5.91
C LEU A 116 -10.92 -0.46 -5.75
N LEU A 117 -9.77 -0.50 -5.09
CA LEU A 117 -9.04 -1.74 -4.81
C LEU A 117 -9.85 -2.70 -3.94
N SER A 118 -10.59 -2.18 -2.96
CA SER A 118 -11.50 -2.98 -2.13
C SER A 118 -12.62 -3.61 -2.97
N ARG A 119 -13.26 -2.84 -3.85
CA ARG A 119 -14.30 -3.33 -4.76
C ARG A 119 -13.75 -4.40 -5.71
N MET A 120 -12.55 -4.20 -6.26
CA MET A 120 -11.87 -5.20 -7.10
C MET A 120 -11.62 -6.50 -6.33
N SER A 121 -11.15 -6.42 -5.09
CA SER A 121 -10.92 -7.59 -4.25
C SER A 121 -12.20 -8.38 -3.98
N ILE A 122 -13.31 -7.71 -3.72
CA ILE A 122 -14.63 -8.33 -3.51
C ILE A 122 -15.09 -9.02 -4.80
N ALA A 123 -14.98 -8.35 -5.94
CA ALA A 123 -15.36 -8.91 -7.24
C ALA A 123 -14.53 -10.16 -7.59
N ALA A 124 -13.20 -10.08 -7.40
CA ALA A 124 -12.31 -11.21 -7.64
C ALA A 124 -12.67 -12.43 -6.78
N ARG A 125 -12.94 -12.23 -5.48
CA ARG A 125 -13.38 -13.31 -4.58
C ARG A 125 -14.71 -13.91 -5.02
N SER A 126 -15.64 -13.10 -5.52
CA SER A 126 -16.93 -13.58 -6.04
C SER A 126 -16.73 -14.48 -7.25
N VAL A 127 -15.88 -14.06 -8.21
CA VAL A 127 -15.55 -14.86 -9.40
C VAL A 127 -14.92 -16.20 -9.01
N VAL A 128 -13.93 -16.18 -8.10
CA VAL A 128 -13.29 -17.42 -7.61
C VAL A 128 -14.31 -18.38 -7.03
N ARG A 129 -15.23 -17.90 -6.16
CA ARG A 129 -16.29 -18.73 -5.58
C ARG A 129 -17.22 -19.32 -6.64
N GLU A 130 -17.56 -18.58 -7.68
CA GLU A 130 -18.42 -19.11 -8.74
C GLU A 130 -17.70 -20.16 -9.60
N ILE A 131 -16.40 -19.97 -9.84
CA ILE A 131 -15.56 -20.98 -10.52
C ILE A 131 -15.48 -22.26 -9.68
N GLU A 132 -15.25 -22.15 -8.37
CA GLU A 132 -15.22 -23.29 -7.45
C GLU A 132 -16.56 -24.06 -7.47
N LYS A 133 -17.68 -23.36 -7.34
CA LYS A 133 -19.03 -23.98 -7.42
C LYS A 133 -19.31 -24.64 -8.78
N ALA A 134 -18.86 -24.02 -9.87
CA ALA A 134 -18.99 -24.60 -11.19
C ALA A 134 -18.15 -25.86 -11.37
N SER A 135 -16.93 -25.84 -10.83
CA SER A 135 -15.98 -26.96 -10.81
C SER A 135 -16.60 -28.16 -10.04
N ASP A 136 -17.14 -27.89 -8.85
CA ASP A 136 -17.76 -28.92 -8.01
C ASP A 136 -18.98 -29.52 -8.68
N ARG A 137 -19.86 -28.72 -9.30
CA ARG A 137 -21.05 -29.17 -10.03
C ARG A 137 -20.70 -30.03 -11.25
N ASN A 138 -19.62 -29.69 -11.93
CA ASN A 138 -19.19 -30.41 -13.14
C ASN A 138 -18.33 -31.65 -12.82
N GLY A 139 -18.14 -31.97 -11.55
CA GLY A 139 -17.31 -33.10 -11.12
C GLY A 139 -15.84 -32.98 -11.53
N LEU A 140 -15.39 -31.75 -11.81
CA LEU A 140 -14.00 -31.44 -12.14
C LEU A 140 -13.08 -31.40 -10.91
N SER A 141 -13.61 -31.60 -9.72
CA SER A 141 -12.86 -31.75 -8.46
C SER A 141 -12.06 -33.05 -8.37
N GLY A 142 -11.94 -33.79 -9.47
CA GLY A 142 -11.14 -34.99 -9.55
C GLY A 142 -9.67 -34.68 -9.91
N ILE A 143 -8.75 -35.05 -9.03
CA ILE A 143 -7.36 -35.19 -9.40
C ILE A 143 -7.26 -36.30 -10.44
N TYR A 144 -6.95 -35.97 -11.70
CA TYR A 144 -6.71 -36.95 -12.72
C TYR A 144 -5.30 -37.49 -12.61
N GLY A 145 -5.14 -38.78 -12.53
CA GLY A 145 -3.84 -39.46 -12.62
C GLY A 145 -3.23 -39.35 -14.02
N LYS A 146 -1.96 -39.70 -14.15
CA LYS A 146 -1.19 -39.66 -15.39
C LYS A 146 -1.81 -40.48 -16.54
N SER A 147 -2.77 -41.38 -16.24
CA SER A 147 -3.53 -42.21 -17.16
C SER A 147 -4.93 -41.62 -17.52
N GLY A 148 -5.25 -40.39 -17.08
CA GLY A 148 -6.56 -39.79 -17.32
C GLY A 148 -7.69 -40.33 -16.43
N GLN A 149 -7.39 -41.19 -15.46
CA GLN A 149 -8.36 -41.70 -14.50
C GLN A 149 -8.53 -40.74 -13.32
N LYS A 150 -9.78 -40.53 -12.89
CA LYS A 150 -10.15 -39.70 -11.75
C LYS A 150 -9.63 -40.33 -10.46
N LEU A 151 -8.63 -39.72 -9.82
CA LEU A 151 -8.15 -40.14 -8.50
C LEU A 151 -9.02 -39.43 -7.45
N GLY A 152 -9.93 -40.19 -6.82
CA GLY A 152 -10.65 -39.66 -5.68
C GLY A 152 -12.17 -39.80 -5.64
N ALA A 153 -12.76 -40.73 -6.40
CA ALA A 153 -14.03 -41.30 -5.98
C ALA A 153 -13.69 -42.53 -5.13
N ALA A 154 -13.59 -42.34 -3.81
CA ALA A 154 -13.76 -43.49 -2.93
C ALA A 154 -15.15 -44.03 -3.24
N SER A 155 -15.20 -45.14 -4.01
CA SER A 155 -16.40 -45.95 -4.10
C SER A 155 -16.75 -46.33 -2.67
N GLU A 156 -17.91 -45.91 -2.20
CA GLU A 156 -18.59 -46.61 -1.13
C GLU A 156 -18.83 -48.05 -1.64
N GLY A 157 -17.78 -48.84 -1.54
CA GLY A 157 -17.91 -50.29 -1.71
C GLY A 157 -18.79 -50.81 -0.58
N ASN A 158 -20.01 -51.19 -0.94
CA ASN A 158 -20.83 -52.04 -0.10
C ASN A 158 -19.98 -53.20 0.44
N LEU A 159 -19.61 -53.13 1.69
CA LEU A 159 -19.14 -54.27 2.47
C LEU A 159 -20.35 -55.21 2.67
N ARG A 160 -20.64 -56.00 1.68
CA ARG A 160 -21.48 -57.21 1.86
C ARG A 160 -20.64 -58.17 2.70
N ILE A 161 -20.95 -58.21 3.96
CA ILE A 161 -20.47 -59.27 4.87
C ILE A 161 -21.39 -60.49 4.56
N ASP A 162 -20.94 -61.37 3.69
CA ASP A 162 -21.51 -62.71 3.60
C ASP A 162 -21.01 -63.49 4.80
N ARG A 163 -21.89 -63.65 5.79
CA ARG A 163 -21.75 -64.68 6.83
C ARG A 163 -22.31 -65.95 6.29
N GLU A 164 -21.48 -66.85 5.89
CA GLU A 164 -21.85 -68.28 5.81
C GLU A 164 -21.47 -69.00 7.12
N PHE A 165 -22.41 -69.70 7.62
CA PHE A 165 -22.30 -70.66 8.74
C PHE A 165 -21.70 -71.92 8.25
#